data_e273a7579eda2eaa0a07b43adfbac7f4
#
_entry.id   e273a7579eda2eaa0a07b43adfbac7f4
#
_cell.length_a   1.000
_cell.length_b   1.000
_cell.length_c   1.000
_cell.angle_alpha   90.00
_cell.angle_beta   90.00
_cell.angle_gamma   90.00
#
_symmetry.space_group_name_H-M   'P 1'
#
loop_
_entity.id
_entity.type
_entity.pdbx_description
1 polymer ?
#
loop_
_entity_poly.entity_id
_entity_poly.type
_entity_poly.pdbx_seq_one_letter_code
_entity_poly.pdbx_strand_id
1 'polypeptide(L)'
;MTDIVNKLWGFCHTLRHDGVDYGDYIEQLTYLLFLKMADEKGITIPKGCTWEALKKESGPALIDLYSEILRKLRDEKGLLGDIFTQSVPRFNNPVNLKRLITMIDEEEWSALDVDVKGAAFEGLLEKAASEGKKGAGQYFAPRVLIKSIVRVMRPDPRTNAEFTICDPACGTGGFLMCAYEWLMEITGGAIERDIAKRVKTKTYYGQELVPRPRRLSLMNLFLHGLEPHIYLGDAIYEPYRGKLHSCVLTNPPFGTKGANQAPERDDFTIATSNKQLNFVQHVMNILKEGGRAAIVLPDNCLFEDKAAEVFEILMQDCNLHTILRLPRGTFTPYSPGVKANVIFFQKGMKTEQVWIFDARSNVPGITKKERPLGPEHFTEFEAAYGKDPNGQSKRKDTGEQGRFRRFHIKDIKDRSYKLDITWLRDESLEDANDLPEPQDLAAEAITELEAVVDSLRDIVELLEKEEGVEE
;
A
#
# COMPACT_ATOMS: atom_id res chain seq x y z
N MET A 1 -0.34 7.84 24.42
CA MET A 1 -0.23 7.69 22.95
C MET A 1 -0.63 8.94 22.19
N THR A 2 -1.84 9.43 22.38
CA THR A 2 -2.37 10.64 21.73
C THR A 2 -1.53 11.90 21.99
N ASP A 3 -0.84 11.97 23.12
CA ASP A 3 -0.07 13.14 23.55
C ASP A 3 1.23 13.32 22.76
N ILE A 4 2.04 12.27 22.59
CA ILE A 4 3.29 12.31 21.79
C ILE A 4 2.98 12.66 20.33
N VAL A 5 1.98 11.98 19.74
CA VAL A 5 1.55 12.23 18.35
C VAL A 5 1.09 13.68 18.20
N ASN A 6 0.26 14.17 19.11
CA ASN A 6 -0.23 15.53 19.05
C ASN A 6 0.87 16.57 19.28
N LYS A 7 1.82 16.30 20.19
CA LYS A 7 2.98 17.16 20.46
C LYS A 7 3.87 17.28 19.22
N LEU A 8 4.28 16.16 18.62
CA LEU A 8 5.08 16.15 17.39
C LEU A 8 4.32 16.77 16.21
N TRP A 9 3.03 16.47 16.09
CA TRP A 9 2.22 17.04 15.02
C TRP A 9 1.98 18.54 15.19
N GLY A 10 1.77 18.99 16.41
CA GLY A 10 1.64 20.43 16.71
C GLY A 10 2.87 21.22 16.28
N PHE A 11 4.05 20.64 16.40
CA PHE A 11 5.30 21.26 15.94
C PHE A 11 5.40 21.34 14.41
N CYS A 12 4.78 20.42 13.69
CA CYS A 12 4.70 20.43 12.23
C CYS A 12 4.08 21.74 11.70
N HIS A 13 3.03 22.25 12.37
CA HIS A 13 2.42 23.52 12.00
C HIS A 13 3.40 24.71 12.15
N THR A 14 4.24 24.70 13.16
CA THR A 14 5.28 25.72 13.34
C THR A 14 6.28 25.72 12.17
N LEU A 15 6.71 24.55 11.74
CA LEU A 15 7.69 24.40 10.64
C LEU A 15 7.12 24.76 9.27
N ARG A 16 5.81 24.62 9.08
CA ARG A 16 5.15 25.03 7.85
C ARG A 16 5.30 26.52 7.57
N HIS A 17 5.34 27.36 8.59
CA HIS A 17 5.64 28.79 8.45
C HIS A 17 7.08 29.04 7.98
N ASP A 18 7.99 28.11 8.20
CA ASP A 18 9.38 28.17 7.71
C ASP A 18 9.56 27.54 6.32
N GLY A 19 8.46 27.17 5.64
CA GLY A 19 8.47 26.59 4.30
C GLY A 19 8.69 25.08 4.26
N VAL A 20 8.67 24.38 5.39
CA VAL A 20 8.76 22.91 5.46
C VAL A 20 7.34 22.32 5.32
N ASP A 21 7.09 21.57 4.25
CA ASP A 21 5.79 20.90 4.06
C ASP A 21 5.63 19.67 4.96
N TYR A 22 4.42 19.13 5.02
CA TYR A 22 4.11 17.98 5.88
C TYR A 22 4.94 16.74 5.53
N GLY A 23 5.17 16.50 4.25
CA GLY A 23 5.97 15.36 3.79
C GLY A 23 7.43 15.52 4.17
N ASP A 24 8.00 16.71 3.95
CA ASP A 24 9.38 17.05 4.35
C ASP A 24 9.54 16.94 5.86
N TYR A 25 8.57 17.43 6.65
CA TYR A 25 8.60 17.29 8.10
C TYR A 25 8.67 15.84 8.56
N ILE A 26 7.78 14.98 8.07
CA ILE A 26 7.76 13.55 8.44
C ILE A 26 9.08 12.88 8.03
N GLU A 27 9.63 13.26 6.89
CA GLU A 27 10.93 12.76 6.45
C GLU A 27 12.05 13.15 7.40
N GLN A 28 12.15 14.42 7.78
CA GLN A 28 13.14 14.92 8.74
C GLN A 28 12.95 14.29 10.12
N LEU A 29 11.71 14.16 10.57
CA LEU A 29 11.38 13.47 11.82
C LEU A 29 11.85 12.01 11.80
N THR A 30 11.70 11.33 10.65
CA THR A 30 12.16 9.94 10.48
C THR A 30 13.67 9.82 10.69
N TYR A 31 14.47 10.72 10.15
CA TYR A 31 15.93 10.73 10.36
C TYR A 31 16.30 10.92 11.82
N LEU A 32 15.68 11.90 12.47
CA LEU A 32 15.97 12.22 13.87
C LEU A 32 15.53 11.10 14.82
N LEU A 33 14.34 10.52 14.61
CA LEU A 33 13.86 9.38 15.39
C LEU A 33 14.76 8.15 15.22
N PHE A 34 15.22 7.89 13.99
CA PHE A 34 16.13 6.79 13.77
C PHE A 34 17.45 6.98 14.51
N LEU A 35 18.05 8.17 14.47
CA LEU A 35 19.29 8.48 15.17
C LEU A 35 19.13 8.35 16.70
N LYS A 36 18.04 8.86 17.26
CA LYS A 36 17.71 8.70 18.68
C LYS A 36 17.58 7.23 19.08
N MET A 37 16.82 6.46 18.34
CA MET A 37 16.62 5.04 18.63
C MET A 37 17.88 4.20 18.39
N ALA A 38 18.70 4.55 17.43
CA ALA A 38 19.97 3.90 17.17
C ALA A 38 20.93 4.09 18.35
N ASP A 39 20.97 5.30 18.91
CA ASP A 39 21.73 5.61 20.13
C ASP A 39 21.24 4.79 21.33
N GLU A 40 19.94 4.81 21.60
CA GLU A 40 19.32 4.06 22.70
C GLU A 40 19.51 2.53 22.58
N LYS A 41 19.50 1.99 21.35
CA LYS A 41 19.67 0.54 21.10
C LYS A 41 21.13 0.12 20.95
N GLY A 42 22.08 1.05 21.04
CA GLY A 42 23.50 0.77 20.84
C GLY A 42 23.85 0.33 19.40
N ILE A 43 23.06 0.76 18.40
CA ILE A 43 23.40 0.53 16.99
C ILE A 43 24.63 1.35 16.66
N THR A 44 25.60 0.71 16.01
CA THR A 44 26.84 1.39 15.61
C THR A 44 26.56 2.45 14.54
N ILE A 45 26.80 3.69 14.91
CA ILE A 45 26.69 4.87 14.02
C ILE A 45 28.10 5.42 13.77
N PRO A 46 28.45 5.88 12.57
CA PRO A 46 29.74 6.49 12.28
C PRO A 46 30.09 7.62 13.25
N LYS A 47 31.37 7.73 13.60
CA LYS A 47 31.86 8.75 14.53
C LYS A 47 31.46 10.16 14.08
N GLY A 48 30.90 10.92 15.00
CA GLY A 48 30.41 12.27 14.77
C GLY A 48 28.99 12.36 14.19
N CYS A 49 28.32 11.21 13.93
CA CYS A 49 26.94 11.17 13.44
C CYS A 49 25.93 10.75 14.53
N THR A 50 26.34 10.71 15.79
CA THR A 50 25.52 10.21 16.90
C THR A 50 24.46 11.21 17.33
N TRP A 51 23.41 10.72 18.00
CA TRP A 51 22.38 11.54 18.63
C TRP A 51 22.98 12.55 19.62
N GLU A 52 23.93 12.12 20.44
CA GLU A 52 24.61 12.97 21.41
C GLU A 52 25.42 14.12 20.77
N ALA A 53 25.96 13.91 19.57
CA ALA A 53 26.63 14.98 18.82
C ALA A 53 25.64 16.07 18.41
N LEU A 54 24.47 15.67 17.85
CA LEU A 54 23.39 16.61 17.49
C LEU A 54 22.85 17.36 18.70
N LYS A 55 22.69 16.66 19.81
CA LYS A 55 22.13 17.22 21.05
C LYS A 55 23.06 18.28 21.69
N LYS A 56 24.36 18.17 21.53
CA LYS A 56 25.33 19.12 22.07
C LYS A 56 25.42 20.42 21.26
N GLU A 57 25.15 20.35 19.96
CA GLU A 57 25.27 21.49 19.08
C GLU A 57 24.08 22.45 19.15
N SER A 58 24.31 23.71 18.72
CA SER A 58 23.29 24.76 18.66
C SER A 58 23.67 25.82 17.60
N GLY A 59 22.71 26.69 17.28
CA GLY A 59 22.94 27.76 16.30
C GLY A 59 23.26 27.22 14.89
N PRO A 60 23.95 28.01 14.04
CA PRO A 60 24.28 27.60 12.67
C PRO A 60 25.09 26.32 12.60
N ALA A 61 25.99 26.05 13.53
CA ALA A 61 26.80 24.83 13.59
C ALA A 61 25.92 23.55 13.69
N LEU A 62 24.74 23.65 14.30
CA LEU A 62 23.78 22.52 14.33
C LEU A 62 23.23 22.17 12.93
N ILE A 63 22.93 23.17 12.10
CA ILE A 63 22.47 22.95 10.72
C ILE A 63 23.58 22.30 9.89
N ASP A 64 24.81 22.80 10.03
CA ASP A 64 25.95 22.23 9.31
C ASP A 64 26.24 20.80 9.73
N LEU A 65 26.24 20.51 11.03
CA LEU A 65 26.40 19.16 11.55
C LEU A 65 25.28 18.21 11.07
N TYR A 66 24.03 18.65 11.13
CA TYR A 66 22.90 17.85 10.65
C TYR A 66 23.03 17.51 9.16
N SER A 67 23.40 18.49 8.36
CA SER A 67 23.64 18.31 6.92
C SER A 67 24.78 17.34 6.64
N GLU A 68 25.87 17.43 7.41
CA GLU A 68 27.01 16.51 7.32
C GLU A 68 26.61 15.07 7.71
N ILE A 69 25.83 14.90 8.77
CA ILE A 69 25.32 13.61 9.21
C ILE A 69 24.48 12.96 8.11
N LEU A 70 23.51 13.68 7.54
CA LEU A 70 22.67 13.14 6.46
C LEU A 70 23.54 12.71 5.25
N ARG A 71 24.55 13.51 4.90
CA ARG A 71 25.48 13.20 3.80
C ARG A 71 26.31 11.95 4.08
N LYS A 72 26.88 11.80 5.29
CA LYS A 72 27.70 10.63 5.66
C LYS A 72 26.88 9.36 5.71
N LEU A 73 25.69 9.42 6.34
CA LEU A 73 24.85 8.23 6.54
C LEU A 73 24.22 7.72 5.24
N ARG A 74 24.00 8.57 4.26
CA ARG A 74 23.55 8.20 2.93
C ARG A 74 24.51 7.27 2.19
N ASP A 75 25.82 7.39 2.48
CA ASP A 75 26.87 6.62 1.82
C ASP A 75 27.18 5.29 2.56
N GLU A 76 26.51 5.04 3.68
CA GLU A 76 26.63 3.79 4.45
C GLU A 76 25.90 2.62 3.78
N LYS A 77 26.22 1.41 4.23
CA LYS A 77 25.59 0.18 3.74
C LYS A 77 24.47 -0.32 4.66
N GLY A 78 23.59 -1.15 4.10
CA GLY A 78 22.49 -1.79 4.84
C GLY A 78 21.43 -0.79 5.28
N LEU A 79 20.71 -1.11 6.36
CA LEU A 79 19.56 -0.33 6.83
C LEU A 79 19.87 1.16 7.01
N LEU A 80 21.08 1.47 7.47
CA LEU A 80 21.51 2.85 7.70
C LEU A 80 21.51 3.65 6.37
N GLY A 81 22.25 3.17 5.36
CA GLY A 81 22.25 3.80 4.04
C GLY A 81 20.88 3.80 3.37
N ASP A 82 20.12 2.74 3.56
CA ASP A 82 18.76 2.61 3.01
C ASP A 82 17.80 3.68 3.55
N ILE A 83 17.81 3.95 4.87
CA ILE A 83 17.00 5.00 5.50
C ILE A 83 17.44 6.38 5.02
N PHE A 84 18.74 6.61 4.91
CA PHE A 84 19.29 7.93 4.54
C PHE A 84 19.51 8.12 3.03
N THR A 85 19.14 7.14 2.18
CA THR A 85 19.21 7.26 0.71
C THR A 85 18.55 8.56 0.24
N GLN A 86 19.28 9.36 -0.56
CA GLN A 86 18.82 10.65 -1.08
C GLN A 86 18.33 11.62 0.01
N SER A 87 18.85 11.52 1.24
CA SER A 87 18.49 12.43 2.32
C SER A 87 18.96 13.85 2.02
N VAL A 88 18.09 14.83 2.30
CA VAL A 88 18.35 16.25 2.12
C VAL A 88 17.86 17.00 3.38
N PRO A 89 18.68 17.89 3.98
CA PRO A 89 18.21 18.70 5.09
C PRO A 89 17.15 19.71 4.62
N ARG A 90 16.11 19.90 5.44
CA ARG A 90 15.01 20.84 5.17
C ARG A 90 14.85 21.91 6.23
N PHE A 91 15.66 21.87 7.28
CA PHE A 91 15.67 22.91 8.31
C PHE A 91 16.61 24.06 7.90
N ASN A 92 16.07 25.27 7.83
CA ASN A 92 16.82 26.51 7.64
C ASN A 92 17.02 27.26 8.96
N ASN A 93 16.14 27.02 9.94
CA ASN A 93 16.19 27.67 11.23
C ASN A 93 16.76 26.74 12.31
N PRO A 94 17.95 27.01 12.87
CA PRO A 94 18.57 26.15 13.86
C PRO A 94 17.80 26.09 15.18
N VAL A 95 17.01 27.12 15.52
CA VAL A 95 16.16 27.11 16.72
C VAL A 95 15.07 26.05 16.60
N ASN A 96 14.45 25.96 15.44
CA ASN A 96 13.39 24.96 15.20
C ASN A 96 13.96 23.54 15.17
N LEU A 97 15.11 23.32 14.52
CA LEU A 97 15.78 22.01 14.57
C LEU A 97 16.13 21.62 16.00
N LYS A 98 16.72 22.54 16.78
CA LYS A 98 17.06 22.29 18.19
C LYS A 98 15.85 21.94 19.03
N ARG A 99 14.74 22.65 18.84
CA ARG A 99 13.49 22.40 19.55
C ARG A 99 12.94 21.01 19.23
N LEU A 100 12.95 20.58 17.95
CA LEU A 100 12.53 19.24 17.56
C LEU A 100 13.42 18.16 18.20
N ILE A 101 14.75 18.35 18.19
CA ILE A 101 15.70 17.45 18.85
C ILE A 101 15.38 17.32 20.34
N THR A 102 15.11 18.46 21.01
CA THR A 102 14.75 18.46 22.43
C THR A 102 13.46 17.69 22.69
N MET A 103 12.43 17.92 21.88
CA MET A 103 11.13 17.22 22.00
C MET A 103 11.27 15.70 21.81
N ILE A 104 12.14 15.27 20.89
CA ILE A 104 12.42 13.83 20.69
C ILE A 104 13.21 13.28 21.85
N ASP A 105 14.16 14.03 22.41
CA ASP A 105 15.04 13.58 23.49
C ASP A 105 14.31 13.45 24.85
N GLU A 106 13.19 14.15 25.04
CA GLU A 106 12.35 14.04 26.25
C GLU A 106 11.75 12.65 26.44
N GLU A 107 11.70 11.85 25.37
CA GLU A 107 11.12 10.49 25.41
C GLU A 107 12.21 9.42 25.29
N GLU A 108 12.06 8.32 26.04
CA GLU A 108 12.87 7.12 25.89
C GLU A 108 12.18 6.15 24.91
N TRP A 109 12.46 6.34 23.62
CA TRP A 109 11.79 5.62 22.53
C TRP A 109 12.01 4.11 22.57
N SER A 110 13.17 3.66 23.03
CA SER A 110 13.47 2.23 23.17
C SER A 110 12.66 1.55 24.26
N ALA A 111 12.32 2.27 25.33
CA ALA A 111 11.53 1.78 26.46
C ALA A 111 10.02 1.74 26.15
N LEU A 112 9.54 2.54 25.17
CA LEU A 112 8.16 2.46 24.76
C LEU A 112 7.85 1.08 24.18
N ASP A 113 6.63 0.59 24.42
CA ASP A 113 6.14 -0.62 23.77
C ASP A 113 6.20 -0.47 22.22
N VAL A 114 6.51 -1.58 21.55
CA VAL A 114 6.63 -1.63 20.08
C VAL A 114 5.33 -1.16 19.42
N ASP A 115 4.18 -1.57 19.95
CA ASP A 115 2.88 -1.19 19.43
C ASP A 115 2.60 0.31 19.62
N VAL A 116 3.09 0.90 20.72
CA VAL A 116 2.96 2.35 20.99
C VAL A 116 3.78 3.18 19.99
N LYS A 117 5.02 2.78 19.73
CA LYS A 117 5.91 3.46 18.78
C LYS A 117 5.36 3.41 17.36
N GLY A 118 4.98 2.22 16.93
CA GLY A 118 4.41 2.00 15.61
C GLY A 118 3.14 2.80 15.41
N ALA A 119 2.19 2.73 16.34
CA ALA A 119 0.94 3.47 16.27
C ALA A 119 1.14 4.99 16.30
N ALA A 120 2.15 5.49 17.04
CA ALA A 120 2.49 6.90 17.04
C ALA A 120 3.00 7.36 15.67
N PHE A 121 3.91 6.58 15.07
CA PHE A 121 4.46 6.90 13.75
C PHE A 121 3.39 6.80 12.63
N GLU A 122 2.56 5.76 12.67
CA GLU A 122 1.45 5.63 11.73
C GLU A 122 0.42 6.76 11.85
N GLY A 123 0.09 7.18 13.08
CA GLY A 123 -0.79 8.33 13.30
C GLY A 123 -0.22 9.63 12.70
N LEU A 124 1.11 9.81 12.71
CA LEU A 124 1.77 10.92 12.02
C LEU A 124 1.68 10.78 10.50
N LEU A 125 1.86 9.57 9.95
CA LEU A 125 1.71 9.30 8.53
C LEU A 125 0.29 9.56 8.04
N GLU A 126 -0.73 9.10 8.77
CA GLU A 126 -2.14 9.35 8.47
C GLU A 126 -2.47 10.84 8.46
N LYS A 127 -1.99 11.59 9.46
CA LYS A 127 -2.17 13.05 9.51
C LYS A 127 -1.49 13.74 8.33
N ALA A 128 -0.24 13.38 8.02
CA ALA A 128 0.48 13.94 6.87
C ALA A 128 -0.25 13.67 5.56
N ALA A 129 -0.74 12.45 5.37
CA ALA A 129 -1.51 12.08 4.21
C ALA A 129 -2.83 12.87 4.10
N SER A 130 -3.54 13.08 5.22
CA SER A 130 -4.83 13.79 5.23
C SER A 130 -4.73 15.29 4.96
N GLU A 131 -3.57 15.91 5.21
CA GLU A 131 -3.35 17.35 5.09
C GLU A 131 -2.44 17.73 3.91
N GLY A 132 -1.75 16.74 3.31
CA GLY A 132 -0.93 16.94 2.13
C GLY A 132 -1.79 17.33 0.92
N LYS A 133 -1.50 18.48 0.28
CA LYS A 133 -2.09 18.80 -1.02
C LYS A 133 -1.66 17.76 -2.04
N LYS A 134 -2.59 17.37 -2.95
CA LYS A 134 -2.42 16.46 -4.08
C LYS A 134 -1.05 16.66 -4.76
N GLY A 135 -0.10 15.87 -4.39
CA GLY A 135 1.22 15.84 -5.00
C GLY A 135 1.73 14.41 -5.02
N ALA A 136 1.79 13.81 -6.21
CA ALA A 136 2.12 12.44 -6.51
C ALA A 136 1.08 11.43 -5.96
N GLY A 137 0.17 11.01 -6.82
CA GLY A 137 -0.90 10.02 -6.73
C GLY A 137 -0.66 8.71 -5.99
N GLN A 138 -0.16 8.77 -4.78
CA GLN A 138 0.01 7.62 -3.92
C GLN A 138 -1.27 7.46 -3.11
N TYR A 139 -2.11 6.57 -3.60
CA TYR A 139 -3.33 6.17 -2.96
C TYR A 139 -3.00 5.32 -1.74
N PHE A 140 -3.15 5.90 -0.58
CA PHE A 140 -2.99 5.19 0.68
C PHE A 140 -4.20 4.26 0.87
N ALA A 141 -3.97 2.96 0.89
CA ALA A 141 -5.04 2.02 1.20
C ALA A 141 -5.48 2.21 2.67
N PRO A 142 -6.79 2.42 2.93
CA PRO A 142 -7.26 2.60 4.30
C PRO A 142 -6.93 1.40 5.19
N ARG A 143 -6.46 1.65 6.41
CA ARG A 143 -6.04 0.60 7.33
C ARG A 143 -7.14 -0.41 7.62
N VAL A 144 -8.39 0.04 7.67
CA VAL A 144 -9.56 -0.83 7.85
C VAL A 144 -9.69 -1.85 6.72
N LEU A 145 -9.50 -1.42 5.46
CA LEU A 145 -9.49 -2.30 4.29
C LEU A 145 -8.31 -3.29 4.36
N ILE A 146 -7.10 -2.79 4.64
CA ILE A 146 -5.90 -3.64 4.75
C ILE A 146 -6.11 -4.72 5.82
N LYS A 147 -6.61 -4.36 7.00
CA LYS A 147 -6.90 -5.32 8.09
C LYS A 147 -7.92 -6.37 7.68
N SER A 148 -8.97 -6.01 6.95
CA SER A 148 -9.94 -6.96 6.43
C SER A 148 -9.31 -7.96 5.45
N ILE A 149 -8.53 -7.45 4.48
CA ILE A 149 -7.78 -8.31 3.53
C ILE A 149 -6.85 -9.27 4.27
N VAL A 150 -6.08 -8.77 5.24
CA VAL A 150 -5.15 -9.59 6.02
C VAL A 150 -5.89 -10.66 6.84
N ARG A 151 -7.05 -10.34 7.45
CA ARG A 151 -7.85 -11.30 8.21
C ARG A 151 -8.35 -12.47 7.35
N VAL A 152 -8.76 -12.24 6.11
CA VAL A 152 -9.19 -13.33 5.22
C VAL A 152 -8.02 -14.07 4.58
N MET A 153 -6.91 -13.37 4.27
CA MET A 153 -5.71 -13.95 3.69
C MET A 153 -4.86 -14.75 4.68
N ARG A 154 -4.96 -14.48 5.98
CA ARG A 154 -4.27 -15.22 7.06
C ARG A 154 -2.81 -15.51 6.74
N PRO A 155 -1.95 -14.51 6.57
CA PRO A 155 -0.57 -14.70 6.17
C PRO A 155 0.29 -15.17 7.35
N ASP A 156 0.15 -16.45 7.74
CA ASP A 156 0.80 -17.02 8.93
C ASP A 156 2.16 -17.65 8.59
N PRO A 157 3.28 -16.99 8.94
CA PRO A 157 4.63 -17.51 8.67
C PRO A 157 5.02 -18.69 9.57
N ARG A 158 4.21 -19.08 10.55
CA ARG A 158 4.48 -20.26 11.39
C ARG A 158 4.21 -21.56 10.65
N THR A 159 3.34 -21.52 9.62
CA THR A 159 2.92 -22.70 8.85
C THR A 159 4.03 -23.32 8.02
N ASN A 160 5.03 -22.54 7.61
CA ASN A 160 6.17 -23.00 6.82
C ASN A 160 7.40 -22.14 7.10
N ALA A 161 8.57 -22.78 7.26
CA ALA A 161 9.84 -22.09 7.52
C ALA A 161 10.24 -21.11 6.41
N GLU A 162 9.86 -21.39 5.16
CA GLU A 162 10.13 -20.55 3.99
C GLU A 162 8.97 -19.62 3.62
N PHE A 163 8.01 -19.43 4.54
CA PHE A 163 6.87 -18.54 4.29
C PHE A 163 7.33 -17.08 4.27
N THR A 164 6.99 -16.40 3.18
CA THR A 164 7.31 -14.98 3.01
C THR A 164 6.09 -14.20 2.52
N ILE A 165 6.02 -12.96 2.94
CA ILE A 165 4.98 -12.00 2.58
C ILE A 165 5.65 -10.88 1.78
N CYS A 166 5.04 -10.47 0.65
CA CYS A 166 5.56 -9.40 -0.17
C CYS A 166 4.47 -8.38 -0.54
N ASP A 167 4.88 -7.12 -0.57
CA ASP A 167 4.11 -6.04 -1.18
C ASP A 167 4.99 -5.35 -2.23
N PRO A 168 4.77 -5.61 -3.55
CA PRO A 168 5.59 -5.03 -4.62
C PRO A 168 5.29 -3.56 -4.92
N ALA A 169 4.35 -2.93 -4.22
CA ALA A 169 4.04 -1.50 -4.27
C ALA A 169 3.80 -0.99 -2.85
N CYS A 170 4.78 -1.20 -1.96
CA CYS A 170 4.53 -1.21 -0.52
C CYS A 170 4.23 0.16 0.09
N GLY A 171 4.49 1.26 -0.61
CA GLY A 171 4.27 2.60 -0.07
C GLY A 171 4.96 2.77 1.29
N THR A 172 4.18 3.04 2.32
CA THR A 172 4.65 3.17 3.72
C THR A 172 4.65 1.85 4.51
N GLY A 173 4.42 0.70 3.85
CA GLY A 173 4.49 -0.63 4.45
C GLY A 173 3.21 -1.11 5.13
N GLY A 174 2.06 -0.50 4.84
CA GLY A 174 0.80 -0.77 5.53
C GLY A 174 0.36 -2.24 5.51
N PHE A 175 0.45 -2.94 4.38
CA PHE A 175 0.12 -4.37 4.31
C PHE A 175 1.08 -5.24 5.15
N LEU A 176 2.38 -4.94 5.08
CA LEU A 176 3.39 -5.70 5.81
C LEU A 176 3.20 -5.53 7.32
N MET A 177 2.91 -4.32 7.76
CA MET A 177 2.63 -4.01 9.16
C MET A 177 1.36 -4.68 9.66
N CYS A 178 0.25 -4.55 8.92
CA CYS A 178 -1.00 -5.20 9.32
C CYS A 178 -0.89 -6.73 9.34
N ALA A 179 -0.07 -7.33 8.46
CA ALA A 179 0.20 -8.76 8.49
C ALA A 179 0.97 -9.17 9.76
N TYR A 180 1.93 -8.37 10.20
CA TYR A 180 2.65 -8.60 11.46
C TYR A 180 1.74 -8.42 12.68
N GLU A 181 0.95 -7.34 12.73
CA GLU A 181 -0.02 -7.11 13.81
C GLU A 181 -1.05 -8.23 13.94
N TRP A 182 -1.60 -8.66 12.79
CA TRP A 182 -2.51 -9.81 12.77
C TRP A 182 -1.87 -11.07 13.37
N LEU A 183 -0.60 -11.34 13.05
CA LEU A 183 0.13 -12.47 13.65
C LEU A 183 0.27 -12.31 15.16
N MET A 184 0.61 -11.11 15.64
CA MET A 184 0.71 -10.82 17.08
C MET A 184 -0.65 -10.98 17.76
N GLU A 185 -1.72 -10.49 17.15
CA GLU A 185 -3.08 -10.60 17.67
C GLU A 185 -3.50 -12.08 17.84
N ILE A 186 -3.37 -12.91 16.79
CA ILE A 186 -3.80 -14.33 16.84
C ILE A 186 -2.94 -15.20 17.75
N THR A 187 -1.74 -14.75 18.09
CA THR A 187 -0.82 -15.48 18.99
C THR A 187 -0.80 -14.93 20.41
N GLY A 188 -1.48 -13.80 20.65
CA GLY A 188 -1.34 -13.06 21.91
C GLY A 188 0.11 -12.60 22.18
N GLY A 189 0.91 -12.41 21.12
CA GLY A 189 2.34 -12.11 21.22
C GLY A 189 3.24 -13.29 21.60
N ALA A 190 2.67 -14.47 21.87
CA ALA A 190 3.41 -15.66 22.28
C ALA A 190 3.84 -16.48 21.05
N ILE A 191 5.07 -16.26 20.61
CA ILE A 191 5.69 -17.02 19.51
C ILE A 191 7.00 -17.64 20.03
N GLU A 192 7.24 -18.91 19.70
CA GLU A 192 8.48 -19.60 20.01
C GLU A 192 9.70 -18.79 19.51
N ARG A 193 10.77 -18.75 20.29
CA ARG A 193 11.92 -17.86 20.09
C ARG A 193 12.53 -17.94 18.67
N ASP A 194 12.72 -19.15 18.15
CA ASP A 194 13.35 -19.35 16.83
C ASP A 194 12.40 -18.95 15.70
N ILE A 195 11.11 -19.22 15.86
CA ILE A 195 10.07 -18.76 14.94
C ILE A 195 9.98 -17.24 14.99
N ALA A 196 9.96 -16.64 16.18
CA ALA A 196 9.91 -15.18 16.35
C ALA A 196 11.11 -14.49 15.69
N LYS A 197 12.32 -15.06 15.84
CA LYS A 197 13.52 -14.55 15.15
C LYS A 197 13.34 -14.59 13.63
N ARG A 198 12.91 -15.73 13.08
CA ARG A 198 12.67 -15.88 11.65
C ARG A 198 11.60 -14.92 11.14
N VAL A 199 10.47 -14.81 11.85
CA VAL A 199 9.39 -13.87 11.54
C VAL A 199 9.92 -12.45 11.43
N LYS A 200 10.75 -12.04 12.37
CA LYS A 200 11.30 -10.68 12.39
C LYS A 200 12.34 -10.41 11.31
N THR A 201 13.09 -11.44 10.87
CA THR A 201 14.28 -11.22 10.01
C THR A 201 14.13 -11.74 8.58
N LYS A 202 13.13 -12.60 8.27
CA LYS A 202 13.08 -13.30 6.97
C LYS A 202 11.68 -13.39 6.35
N THR A 203 10.69 -12.69 6.88
CA THR A 203 9.30 -12.86 6.45
C THR A 203 8.78 -11.75 5.57
N TYR A 204 9.11 -10.48 5.86
CA TYR A 204 8.47 -9.31 5.27
C TYR A 204 9.35 -8.65 4.21
N TYR A 205 8.85 -8.60 2.99
CA TYR A 205 9.52 -8.06 1.81
C TYR A 205 8.64 -7.02 1.13
N GLY A 206 9.26 -6.03 0.53
CA GLY A 206 8.54 -5.04 -0.26
C GLY A 206 9.41 -4.44 -1.35
N GLN A 207 8.75 -3.78 -2.29
CA GLN A 207 9.40 -2.96 -3.30
C GLN A 207 8.67 -1.63 -3.41
N GLU A 208 9.41 -0.55 -3.54
CA GLU A 208 8.87 0.79 -3.68
C GLU A 208 9.73 1.59 -4.66
N LEU A 209 9.06 2.26 -5.60
CA LEU A 209 9.71 3.06 -6.63
C LEU A 209 10.29 4.36 -6.08
N VAL A 210 9.58 4.97 -5.12
CA VAL A 210 9.87 6.32 -4.65
C VAL A 210 10.66 6.27 -3.33
N PRO A 211 11.82 6.95 -3.23
CA PRO A 211 12.69 6.89 -2.06
C PRO A 211 12.00 7.30 -0.74
N ARG A 212 11.13 8.32 -0.77
CA ARG A 212 10.45 8.83 0.45
C ARG A 212 9.50 7.80 1.05
N PRO A 213 8.49 7.23 0.37
CA PRO A 213 7.65 6.16 0.92
C PRO A 213 8.47 4.93 1.34
N ARG A 214 9.47 4.53 0.55
CA ARG A 214 10.36 3.43 0.93
C ARG A 214 11.00 3.68 2.30
N ARG A 215 11.54 4.86 2.54
CA ARG A 215 12.13 5.24 3.84
C ARG A 215 11.13 5.15 4.97
N LEU A 216 9.91 5.63 4.75
CA LEU A 216 8.83 5.55 5.73
C LEU A 216 8.46 4.10 6.03
N SER A 217 8.42 3.24 5.01
CA SER A 217 8.22 1.79 5.19
C SER A 217 9.34 1.13 5.99
N LEU A 218 10.61 1.43 5.67
CA LEU A 218 11.76 0.94 6.42
C LEU A 218 11.68 1.33 7.89
N MET A 219 11.36 2.60 8.16
CA MET A 219 11.24 3.09 9.53
C MET A 219 10.05 2.48 10.27
N ASN A 220 8.91 2.34 9.59
CA ASN A 220 7.73 1.72 10.17
C ASN A 220 8.01 0.28 10.62
N LEU A 221 8.58 -0.55 9.75
CA LEU A 221 8.99 -1.91 10.07
C LEU A 221 10.04 -1.96 11.20
N PHE A 222 11.04 -1.08 11.14
CA PHE A 222 12.08 -0.99 12.17
C PHE A 222 11.51 -0.62 13.56
N LEU A 223 10.55 0.29 13.63
CA LEU A 223 9.87 0.67 14.87
C LEU A 223 9.13 -0.51 15.51
N HIS A 224 8.59 -1.40 14.69
CA HIS A 224 7.93 -2.65 15.14
C HIS A 224 8.93 -3.79 15.43
N GLY A 225 10.22 -3.51 15.39
CA GLY A 225 11.27 -4.49 15.69
C GLY A 225 11.47 -5.54 14.60
N LEU A 226 11.04 -5.24 13.38
CA LEU A 226 11.27 -6.07 12.20
C LEU A 226 12.57 -5.65 11.49
N GLU A 227 13.24 -6.61 10.85
CA GLU A 227 14.31 -6.33 9.92
C GLU A 227 13.70 -6.09 8.53
N PRO A 228 13.73 -4.84 8.02
CA PRO A 228 13.02 -4.50 6.79
C PRO A 228 13.80 -4.94 5.54
N HIS A 229 13.10 -5.59 4.62
CA HIS A 229 13.62 -5.95 3.28
C HIS A 229 12.82 -5.21 2.20
N ILE A 230 13.02 -3.89 2.12
CA ILE A 230 12.31 -3.03 1.16
C ILE A 230 13.29 -2.56 0.08
N TYR A 231 13.10 -3.06 -1.14
CA TYR A 231 13.93 -2.70 -2.29
C TYR A 231 13.46 -1.39 -2.90
N LEU A 232 14.41 -0.56 -3.33
CA LEU A 232 14.15 0.62 -4.14
C LEU A 232 14.25 0.22 -5.61
N GLY A 233 13.19 0.42 -6.38
CA GLY A 233 13.19 0.10 -7.81
C GLY A 233 11.79 0.00 -8.38
N ASP A 234 11.70 -0.09 -9.70
CA ASP A 234 10.44 -0.20 -10.42
C ASP A 234 10.02 -1.67 -10.55
N ALA A 235 8.89 -2.02 -9.91
CA ALA A 235 8.37 -3.40 -9.93
C ALA A 235 7.86 -3.83 -11.33
N ILE A 236 7.59 -2.88 -12.23
CA ILE A 236 7.00 -3.14 -13.54
C ILE A 236 8.03 -3.10 -14.64
N TYR A 237 8.90 -2.06 -14.67
CA TYR A 237 9.85 -1.87 -15.76
C TYR A 237 11.20 -2.57 -15.53
N GLU A 238 11.50 -2.98 -14.28
CA GLU A 238 12.71 -3.73 -13.98
C GLU A 238 12.43 -5.22 -13.88
N PRO A 239 13.32 -6.10 -14.40
CA PRO A 239 13.19 -7.55 -14.23
C PRO A 239 13.23 -7.93 -12.75
N TYR A 240 12.27 -8.73 -12.29
CA TYR A 240 12.28 -9.23 -10.92
C TYR A 240 13.42 -10.23 -10.71
N ARG A 241 14.31 -9.91 -9.77
CA ARG A 241 15.47 -10.76 -9.42
C ARG A 241 15.41 -11.28 -7.99
N GLY A 242 14.28 -11.05 -7.32
CA GLY A 242 14.05 -11.47 -5.94
C GLY A 242 13.64 -12.93 -5.84
N LYS A 243 13.38 -13.37 -4.61
CA LYS A 243 12.82 -14.68 -4.33
C LYS A 243 11.30 -14.68 -4.53
N LEU A 244 10.75 -15.87 -4.82
CA LEU A 244 9.32 -16.06 -4.87
C LEU A 244 8.71 -16.03 -3.46
N HIS A 245 7.44 -15.61 -3.36
CA HIS A 245 6.75 -15.37 -2.10
C HIS A 245 5.55 -16.29 -1.90
N SER A 246 5.24 -16.60 -0.64
CA SER A 246 4.10 -17.44 -0.27
C SER A 246 2.79 -16.67 -0.23
N CYS A 247 2.86 -15.36 0.05
CA CYS A 247 1.72 -14.47 0.10
C CYS A 247 2.10 -13.10 -0.45
N VAL A 248 1.29 -12.56 -1.36
CA VAL A 248 1.43 -11.20 -1.89
C VAL A 248 0.17 -10.41 -1.57
N LEU A 249 0.36 -9.26 -0.93
CA LEU A 249 -0.70 -8.34 -0.52
C LEU A 249 -0.33 -6.95 -1.02
N THR A 250 -1.11 -6.36 -1.93
CA THR A 250 -0.70 -5.10 -2.54
C THR A 250 -1.87 -4.23 -2.98
N ASN A 251 -1.65 -2.92 -2.93
CA ASN A 251 -2.48 -1.90 -3.55
C ASN A 251 -1.61 -1.10 -4.52
N PRO A 252 -1.51 -1.55 -5.79
CA PRO A 252 -0.74 -0.83 -6.81
C PRO A 252 -1.24 0.61 -7.00
N PRO A 253 -0.38 1.54 -7.45
CA PRO A 253 -0.80 2.91 -7.72
C PRO A 253 -1.88 2.94 -8.79
N PHE A 254 -2.95 3.70 -8.56
CA PHE A 254 -4.01 3.93 -9.55
C PHE A 254 -3.61 5.05 -10.50
N GLY A 255 -4.12 4.99 -11.74
CA GLY A 255 -3.89 6.00 -12.77
C GLY A 255 -2.80 5.63 -13.77
N THR A 256 -2.97 6.16 -14.95
CA THR A 256 -2.19 5.84 -16.16
C THR A 256 -0.99 6.77 -16.35
N LYS A 257 -0.78 7.78 -15.48
CA LYS A 257 0.31 8.76 -15.61
C LYS A 257 1.69 8.08 -15.47
N GLY A 258 2.28 7.74 -16.59
CA GLY A 258 3.61 7.16 -16.73
C GLY A 258 3.89 6.89 -18.19
N ALA A 259 5.11 6.55 -18.56
CA ALA A 259 5.48 6.28 -19.95
C ALA A 259 4.44 5.37 -20.61
N ASN A 260 3.84 5.84 -21.72
CA ASN A 260 2.82 5.11 -22.48
C ASN A 260 3.36 3.87 -23.20
N GLN A 261 4.45 3.28 -22.71
CA GLN A 261 5.10 2.12 -23.30
C GLN A 261 4.85 0.89 -22.44
N ALA A 262 4.55 -0.22 -23.09
CA ALA A 262 4.54 -1.51 -22.44
C ALA A 262 5.95 -1.83 -21.88
N PRO A 263 6.06 -2.43 -20.68
CA PRO A 263 7.36 -2.85 -20.15
C PRO A 263 8.00 -3.92 -21.05
N GLU A 264 9.28 -3.79 -21.31
CA GLU A 264 10.09 -4.82 -22.00
C GLU A 264 10.53 -5.87 -20.98
N ARG A 265 9.62 -6.80 -20.65
CA ARG A 265 9.88 -7.88 -19.69
C ARG A 265 9.54 -9.23 -20.31
N ASP A 266 10.51 -10.14 -20.33
CA ASP A 266 10.37 -11.49 -20.87
C ASP A 266 9.39 -12.37 -20.07
N ASP A 267 9.13 -12.01 -18.82
CA ASP A 267 8.23 -12.72 -17.92
C ASP A 267 6.78 -12.19 -17.95
N PHE A 268 6.49 -11.16 -18.74
CA PHE A 268 5.13 -10.69 -19.00
C PHE A 268 4.61 -11.30 -20.30
N THR A 269 3.49 -12.03 -20.19
CA THR A 269 2.87 -12.70 -21.33
C THR A 269 2.11 -11.74 -22.24
N ILE A 270 1.46 -10.73 -21.63
CA ILE A 270 0.65 -9.74 -22.36
C ILE A 270 1.37 -8.39 -22.32
N ALA A 271 1.69 -7.88 -23.49
CA ALA A 271 2.21 -6.53 -23.62
C ALA A 271 1.06 -5.51 -23.47
N THR A 272 1.15 -4.67 -22.45
CA THR A 272 0.19 -3.60 -22.17
C THR A 272 0.87 -2.43 -21.47
N SER A 273 0.43 -1.21 -21.77
CA SER A 273 0.84 0.00 -21.04
C SER A 273 0.06 0.19 -19.73
N ASN A 274 -1.01 -0.57 -19.49
CA ASN A 274 -1.80 -0.51 -18.28
C ASN A 274 -1.01 -1.05 -17.08
N LYS A 275 -0.61 -0.15 -16.18
CA LYS A 275 0.23 -0.49 -15.01
C LYS A 275 -0.43 -1.49 -14.07
N GLN A 276 -1.73 -1.40 -13.86
CA GLN A 276 -2.45 -2.26 -12.94
C GLN A 276 -2.51 -3.70 -13.46
N LEU A 277 -2.74 -3.87 -14.77
CA LEU A 277 -2.68 -5.19 -15.42
C LEU A 277 -1.26 -5.76 -15.39
N ASN A 278 -0.23 -4.92 -15.54
CA ASN A 278 1.16 -5.33 -15.37
C ASN A 278 1.46 -5.75 -13.92
N PHE A 279 0.86 -5.10 -12.91
CA PHE A 279 0.96 -5.57 -11.52
C PHE A 279 0.29 -6.93 -11.32
N VAL A 280 -0.81 -7.23 -12.00
CA VAL A 280 -1.42 -8.57 -11.96
C VAL A 280 -0.43 -9.62 -12.47
N GLN A 281 0.17 -9.39 -13.64
CA GLN A 281 1.20 -10.29 -14.22
C GLN A 281 2.43 -10.40 -13.30
N HIS A 282 2.90 -9.28 -12.77
CA HIS A 282 4.03 -9.26 -11.85
C HIS A 282 3.75 -10.11 -10.60
N VAL A 283 2.58 -9.95 -9.98
CA VAL A 283 2.21 -10.73 -8.79
C VAL A 283 2.12 -12.22 -9.09
N MET A 284 1.57 -12.61 -10.25
CA MET A 284 1.58 -14.01 -10.68
C MET A 284 3.00 -14.56 -10.76
N ASN A 285 3.95 -13.77 -11.28
CA ASN A 285 5.34 -14.21 -11.50
C ASN A 285 6.14 -14.32 -10.20
N ILE A 286 5.88 -13.44 -9.21
CA ILE A 286 6.61 -13.47 -7.94
C ILE A 286 6.01 -14.42 -6.89
N LEU A 287 4.87 -15.05 -7.17
CA LEU A 287 4.28 -16.08 -6.30
C LEU A 287 4.95 -17.43 -6.48
N LYS A 288 5.18 -18.13 -5.35
CA LYS A 288 5.48 -19.57 -5.33
C LYS A 288 4.27 -20.38 -5.83
N GLU A 289 4.52 -21.60 -6.29
CA GLU A 289 3.44 -22.57 -6.47
C GLU A 289 2.70 -22.79 -5.15
N GLY A 290 1.36 -22.76 -5.20
CA GLY A 290 0.50 -22.79 -4.03
C GLY A 290 0.45 -21.47 -3.24
N GLY A 291 1.24 -20.48 -3.64
CA GLY A 291 1.19 -19.13 -3.06
C GLY A 291 -0.10 -18.40 -3.40
N ARG A 292 -0.48 -17.42 -2.59
CA ARG A 292 -1.75 -16.67 -2.74
C ARG A 292 -1.54 -15.18 -2.76
N ALA A 293 -2.45 -14.47 -3.40
CA ALA A 293 -2.41 -13.02 -3.48
C ALA A 293 -3.77 -12.36 -3.24
N ALA A 294 -3.70 -11.12 -2.76
CA ALA A 294 -4.79 -10.16 -2.78
C ALA A 294 -4.28 -8.85 -3.40
N ILE A 295 -4.95 -8.40 -4.46
CA ILE A 295 -4.59 -7.17 -5.19
C ILE A 295 -5.78 -6.24 -5.22
N VAL A 296 -5.57 -4.99 -4.84
CA VAL A 296 -6.56 -3.91 -4.99
C VAL A 296 -6.43 -3.33 -6.38
N LEU A 297 -7.51 -3.30 -7.14
CA LEU A 297 -7.57 -2.82 -8.52
C LEU A 297 -8.75 -1.87 -8.72
N PRO A 298 -8.61 -0.79 -9.49
CA PRO A 298 -9.74 0.04 -9.90
C PRO A 298 -10.68 -0.71 -10.85
N ASP A 299 -11.93 -0.28 -10.93
CA ASP A 299 -12.98 -0.97 -11.71
C ASP A 299 -12.62 -1.16 -13.18
N ASN A 300 -12.04 -0.15 -13.81
CA ASN A 300 -11.66 -0.17 -15.22
C ASN A 300 -10.73 -1.35 -15.55
N CYS A 301 -9.85 -1.75 -14.67
CA CYS A 301 -8.97 -2.91 -14.86
C CYS A 301 -9.72 -4.24 -15.07
N LEU A 302 -11.01 -4.31 -14.73
CA LEU A 302 -11.80 -5.52 -14.91
C LEU A 302 -12.38 -5.71 -16.32
N PHE A 303 -12.34 -4.66 -17.17
CA PHE A 303 -12.99 -4.67 -18.49
C PHE A 303 -12.27 -3.89 -19.60
N GLU A 304 -11.18 -3.16 -19.28
CA GLU A 304 -10.38 -2.42 -20.28
C GLU A 304 -9.72 -3.34 -21.31
N ASP A 305 -9.17 -2.71 -22.36
CA ASP A 305 -8.35 -3.39 -23.35
C ASP A 305 -7.23 -4.19 -22.67
N LYS A 306 -6.94 -5.37 -23.19
CA LYS A 306 -5.99 -6.32 -22.61
C LYS A 306 -6.38 -6.92 -21.24
N ALA A 307 -7.39 -6.41 -20.56
CA ALA A 307 -7.87 -7.01 -19.29
C ALA A 307 -8.33 -8.45 -19.49
N ALA A 308 -9.11 -8.70 -20.54
CA ALA A 308 -9.59 -10.03 -20.90
C ALA A 308 -8.44 -11.02 -21.07
N GLU A 309 -7.38 -10.65 -21.82
CA GLU A 309 -6.22 -11.50 -22.08
C GLU A 309 -5.44 -11.79 -20.78
N VAL A 310 -5.21 -10.77 -19.94
CA VAL A 310 -4.51 -10.94 -18.66
C VAL A 310 -5.31 -11.81 -17.69
N PHE A 311 -6.63 -11.60 -17.59
CA PHE A 311 -7.49 -12.41 -16.72
C PHE A 311 -7.69 -13.83 -17.23
N GLU A 312 -7.67 -14.06 -18.55
CA GLU A 312 -7.65 -15.41 -19.12
C GLU A 312 -6.43 -16.18 -18.64
N ILE A 313 -5.22 -15.60 -18.76
CA ILE A 313 -3.99 -16.23 -18.29
C ILE A 313 -4.03 -16.42 -16.76
N LEU A 314 -4.45 -15.40 -16.01
CA LEU A 314 -4.61 -15.51 -14.56
C LEU A 314 -5.50 -16.72 -14.19
N MET A 315 -6.63 -16.92 -14.87
CA MET A 315 -7.56 -18.01 -14.59
C MET A 315 -7.09 -19.39 -15.09
N GLN A 316 -6.15 -19.42 -16.04
CA GLN A 316 -5.52 -20.66 -16.48
C GLN A 316 -4.43 -21.15 -15.52
N ASP A 317 -3.67 -20.23 -14.93
CA ASP A 317 -2.49 -20.53 -14.10
C ASP A 317 -2.78 -20.40 -12.61
N CYS A 318 -3.81 -19.65 -12.26
CA CYS A 318 -4.22 -19.38 -10.89
C CYS A 318 -5.73 -19.64 -10.70
N ASN A 319 -6.10 -20.00 -9.48
CA ASN A 319 -7.49 -20.01 -9.05
C ASN A 319 -7.90 -18.62 -8.57
N LEU A 320 -8.47 -17.79 -9.44
CA LEU A 320 -9.16 -16.57 -9.06
C LEU A 320 -10.49 -16.94 -8.39
N HIS A 321 -10.49 -17.05 -7.07
CA HIS A 321 -11.62 -17.61 -6.33
C HIS A 321 -12.56 -16.56 -5.74
N THR A 322 -12.14 -15.30 -5.58
CA THR A 322 -12.98 -14.28 -4.94
C THR A 322 -12.66 -12.89 -5.49
N ILE A 323 -13.70 -12.09 -5.70
CA ILE A 323 -13.63 -10.67 -5.97
C ILE A 323 -14.50 -9.96 -4.92
N LEU A 324 -13.94 -8.96 -4.23
CA LEU A 324 -14.66 -8.04 -3.36
C LEU A 324 -14.83 -6.71 -4.08
N ARG A 325 -16.07 -6.32 -4.37
CA ARG A 325 -16.38 -4.98 -4.86
C ARG A 325 -16.48 -4.03 -3.66
N LEU A 326 -15.56 -3.07 -3.59
CA LEU A 326 -15.43 -2.17 -2.44
C LEU A 326 -16.58 -1.16 -2.36
N PRO A 327 -16.98 -0.73 -1.15
CA PRO A 327 -17.93 0.35 -0.96
C PRO A 327 -17.49 1.63 -1.70
N ARG A 328 -18.45 2.43 -2.16
CA ARG A 328 -18.13 3.75 -2.72
C ARG A 328 -17.49 4.64 -1.67
N GLY A 329 -16.48 5.41 -2.08
CA GLY A 329 -15.74 6.30 -1.17
C GLY A 329 -14.76 5.58 -0.24
N THR A 330 -14.44 4.30 -0.46
CA THR A 330 -13.45 3.56 0.35
C THR A 330 -12.12 4.32 0.49
N PHE A 331 -11.70 5.06 -0.52
CA PHE A 331 -10.44 5.81 -0.52
C PHE A 331 -10.60 7.29 -0.10
N THR A 332 -11.72 7.66 0.50
CA THR A 332 -11.94 9.00 1.08
C THR A 332 -10.95 9.23 2.26
N PRO A 333 -10.33 10.41 2.37
CA PRO A 333 -10.50 11.62 1.57
C PRO A 333 -9.57 11.76 0.36
N TYR A 334 -8.74 10.76 0.08
CA TYR A 334 -7.66 10.88 -0.92
C TYR A 334 -8.13 10.76 -2.36
N SER A 335 -9.07 9.85 -2.59
CA SER A 335 -9.65 9.56 -3.90
C SER A 335 -11.08 9.06 -3.74
N PRO A 336 -12.02 9.94 -3.34
CA PRO A 336 -13.39 9.55 -3.01
C PRO A 336 -14.15 8.98 -4.20
N GLY A 337 -13.85 9.42 -5.43
CA GLY A 337 -14.49 8.97 -6.66
C GLY A 337 -14.01 7.61 -7.18
N VAL A 338 -12.93 7.05 -6.63
CA VAL A 338 -12.38 5.80 -7.15
C VAL A 338 -13.24 4.61 -6.72
N LYS A 339 -13.80 3.90 -7.73
CA LYS A 339 -14.44 2.59 -7.59
C LYS A 339 -13.36 1.51 -7.73
N ALA A 340 -13.22 0.63 -6.75
CA ALA A 340 -12.20 -0.41 -6.79
C ALA A 340 -12.71 -1.76 -6.28
N ASN A 341 -11.91 -2.78 -6.57
CA ASN A 341 -12.15 -4.16 -6.19
C ASN A 341 -10.90 -4.76 -5.54
N VAL A 342 -11.07 -5.84 -4.79
CA VAL A 342 -9.97 -6.70 -4.37
C VAL A 342 -10.14 -8.04 -5.03
N ILE A 343 -9.14 -8.49 -5.78
CA ILE A 343 -9.10 -9.84 -6.34
C ILE A 343 -8.24 -10.75 -5.46
N PHE A 344 -8.72 -11.97 -5.22
CA PHE A 344 -8.05 -12.97 -4.40
C PHE A 344 -7.82 -14.24 -5.23
N PHE A 345 -6.58 -14.68 -5.32
CA PHE A 345 -6.24 -15.87 -6.10
C PHE A 345 -5.09 -16.69 -5.51
N GLN A 346 -5.02 -17.95 -5.91
CA GLN A 346 -3.96 -18.89 -5.57
C GLN A 346 -3.29 -19.42 -6.83
N LYS A 347 -1.95 -19.40 -6.90
CA LYS A 347 -1.17 -19.92 -8.01
C LYS A 347 -1.14 -21.46 -8.04
N GLY A 348 -1.06 -22.04 -9.24
CA GLY A 348 -0.88 -23.48 -9.46
C GLY A 348 -2.21 -24.26 -9.57
N MET A 349 -3.33 -23.59 -9.66
CA MET A 349 -4.65 -24.17 -9.86
C MET A 349 -5.44 -23.38 -10.89
N LYS A 350 -6.22 -24.04 -11.73
CA LYS A 350 -7.12 -23.35 -12.67
C LYS A 350 -8.37 -22.85 -11.95
N THR A 351 -8.90 -21.73 -12.44
CA THR A 351 -10.18 -21.21 -11.96
C THR A 351 -11.33 -22.02 -12.54
N GLU A 352 -12.17 -22.57 -11.69
CA GLU A 352 -13.43 -23.25 -12.06
C GLU A 352 -14.65 -22.34 -11.85
N GLN A 353 -14.57 -21.49 -10.84
CA GLN A 353 -15.63 -20.56 -10.46
C GLN A 353 -15.07 -19.36 -9.72
N VAL A 354 -15.71 -18.23 -9.87
CA VAL A 354 -15.37 -16.98 -9.17
C VAL A 354 -16.55 -16.59 -8.27
N TRP A 355 -16.25 -16.27 -7.02
CA TRP A 355 -17.21 -15.71 -6.10
C TRP A 355 -17.06 -14.20 -6.05
N ILE A 356 -18.15 -13.47 -6.22
CA ILE A 356 -18.13 -12.00 -6.16
C ILE A 356 -18.98 -11.54 -4.98
N PHE A 357 -18.38 -10.75 -4.09
CA PHE A 357 -19.08 -10.08 -3.00
C PHE A 357 -19.27 -8.60 -3.37
N ASP A 358 -20.51 -8.16 -3.44
CA ASP A 358 -20.86 -6.77 -3.69
C ASP A 358 -21.06 -6.02 -2.37
N ALA A 359 -20.04 -5.28 -1.92
CA ALA A 359 -20.14 -4.37 -0.78
C ALA A 359 -20.52 -2.94 -1.19
N ARG A 360 -20.89 -2.73 -2.46
CA ARG A 360 -21.09 -1.39 -3.05
C ARG A 360 -22.55 -1.03 -3.24
N SER A 361 -23.32 -1.93 -3.92
CA SER A 361 -24.71 -1.65 -4.30
C SER A 361 -25.61 -1.59 -3.08
N ASN A 362 -26.51 -0.61 -3.02
CA ASN A 362 -27.41 -0.36 -1.89
C ASN A 362 -26.67 -0.20 -0.54
N VAL A 363 -25.49 0.42 -0.59
CA VAL A 363 -24.73 0.82 0.59
C VAL A 363 -24.44 2.31 0.49
N PRO A 364 -24.80 3.12 1.51
CA PRO A 364 -24.46 4.52 1.53
C PRO A 364 -22.97 4.75 1.35
N GLY A 365 -22.59 5.72 0.53
CA GLY A 365 -21.18 6.02 0.25
C GLY A 365 -20.42 6.44 1.51
N ILE A 366 -19.16 6.04 1.57
CA ILE A 366 -18.24 6.42 2.65
C ILE A 366 -17.92 7.91 2.55
N THR A 367 -18.02 8.63 3.68
CA THR A 367 -17.65 10.04 3.80
C THR A 367 -16.65 10.24 4.93
N LYS A 368 -15.91 11.35 4.91
CA LYS A 368 -14.87 11.62 5.92
C LYS A 368 -15.45 11.80 7.34
N LYS A 369 -16.60 12.41 7.47
CA LYS A 369 -17.16 12.84 8.78
C LYS A 369 -18.38 12.05 9.22
N GLU A 370 -19.36 11.90 8.33
CA GLU A 370 -20.67 11.37 8.70
C GLU A 370 -20.72 9.84 8.66
N ARG A 371 -20.08 9.24 7.67
CA ARG A 371 -20.06 7.78 7.43
C ARG A 371 -18.62 7.31 7.16
N PRO A 372 -17.73 7.41 8.15
CA PRO A 372 -16.33 6.98 7.96
C PRO A 372 -16.24 5.48 7.70
N LEU A 373 -15.22 5.07 6.95
CA LEU A 373 -14.95 3.65 6.72
C LEU A 373 -14.60 2.96 8.04
N GLY A 374 -15.40 1.96 8.43
CA GLY A 374 -15.21 1.15 9.64
C GLY A 374 -15.16 -0.34 9.35
N PRO A 375 -14.73 -1.17 10.34
CA PRO A 375 -14.66 -2.63 10.20
C PRO A 375 -16.00 -3.28 9.83
N GLU A 376 -17.10 -2.68 10.25
CA GLU A 376 -18.47 -3.15 9.98
C GLU A 376 -18.78 -3.28 8.49
N HIS A 377 -18.17 -2.46 7.63
CA HIS A 377 -18.34 -2.52 6.18
C HIS A 377 -17.80 -3.82 5.56
N PHE A 378 -16.93 -4.53 6.27
CA PHE A 378 -16.32 -5.77 5.79
C PHE A 378 -16.73 -7.02 6.56
N THR A 379 -17.48 -6.90 7.65
CA THR A 379 -17.85 -8.04 8.52
C THR A 379 -18.61 -9.12 7.76
N GLU A 380 -19.58 -8.73 6.94
CA GLU A 380 -20.37 -9.68 6.13
C GLU A 380 -19.48 -10.37 5.07
N PHE A 381 -18.60 -9.62 4.43
CA PHE A 381 -17.62 -10.16 3.47
C PHE A 381 -16.70 -11.19 4.14
N GLU A 382 -16.11 -10.85 5.30
CA GLU A 382 -15.21 -11.76 6.03
C GLU A 382 -15.92 -13.06 6.43
N ALA A 383 -17.18 -12.99 6.87
CA ALA A 383 -18.00 -14.14 7.18
C ALA A 383 -18.29 -14.99 5.93
N ALA A 384 -18.64 -14.36 4.80
CA ALA A 384 -18.92 -15.02 3.54
C ALA A 384 -17.67 -15.64 2.90
N TYR A 385 -16.53 -15.00 3.02
CA TYR A 385 -15.24 -15.52 2.56
C TYR A 385 -14.88 -16.82 3.26
N GLY A 386 -15.08 -16.87 4.57
CA GLY A 386 -14.87 -18.04 5.40
C GLY A 386 -13.44 -18.16 5.95
N LYS A 387 -13.12 -19.34 6.51
CA LYS A 387 -11.88 -19.55 7.28
C LYS A 387 -10.67 -19.94 6.44
N ASP A 388 -10.88 -20.47 5.24
CA ASP A 388 -9.78 -20.91 4.38
C ASP A 388 -9.24 -19.74 3.53
N PRO A 389 -7.94 -19.41 3.61
CA PRO A 389 -7.37 -18.26 2.92
C PRO A 389 -7.28 -18.44 1.40
N ASN A 390 -7.41 -19.67 0.90
CA ASN A 390 -7.38 -20.01 -0.53
C ASN A 390 -8.78 -20.16 -1.13
N GLY A 391 -9.81 -19.71 -0.40
CA GLY A 391 -11.19 -19.73 -0.89
C GLY A 391 -11.87 -21.10 -0.88
N GLN A 392 -11.31 -22.10 -0.21
CA GLN A 392 -11.81 -23.48 -0.16
C GLN A 392 -12.93 -23.69 0.89
N SER A 393 -13.27 -22.67 1.68
CA SER A 393 -14.37 -22.75 2.63
C SER A 393 -15.69 -23.07 1.93
N LYS A 394 -16.57 -23.83 2.60
CA LYS A 394 -17.94 -24.02 2.13
C LYS A 394 -18.66 -22.67 2.10
N ARG A 395 -19.09 -22.23 0.91
CA ARG A 395 -19.72 -20.95 0.65
C ARG A 395 -21.14 -21.16 0.14
N LYS A 396 -22.01 -20.18 0.39
CA LYS A 396 -23.41 -20.21 -0.05
C LYS A 396 -23.67 -19.05 -1.01
N ASP A 397 -24.17 -19.36 -2.20
CA ASP A 397 -24.70 -18.36 -3.12
C ASP A 397 -25.98 -17.76 -2.55
N THR A 398 -26.02 -16.43 -2.46
CA THR A 398 -27.17 -15.70 -1.89
C THR A 398 -28.23 -15.34 -2.92
N GLY A 399 -28.03 -15.74 -4.18
CA GLY A 399 -28.96 -15.47 -5.28
C GLY A 399 -28.94 -14.02 -5.79
N GLU A 400 -29.87 -13.70 -6.68
CA GLU A 400 -29.92 -12.40 -7.38
C GLU A 400 -30.24 -11.22 -6.48
N GLN A 401 -30.81 -11.46 -5.32
CA GLN A 401 -31.12 -10.42 -4.33
C GLN A 401 -30.03 -10.29 -3.26
N GLY A 402 -29.06 -11.21 -3.24
CA GLY A 402 -28.01 -11.24 -2.24
C GLY A 402 -26.68 -10.68 -2.74
N ARG A 403 -25.79 -10.39 -1.77
CA ARG A 403 -24.50 -9.74 -2.05
C ARG A 403 -23.39 -10.69 -2.47
N PHE A 404 -23.52 -12.01 -2.28
CA PHE A 404 -22.45 -12.97 -2.52
C PHE A 404 -22.90 -14.03 -3.53
N ARG A 405 -22.35 -13.98 -4.74
CA ARG A 405 -22.73 -14.85 -5.83
C ARG A 405 -21.56 -15.61 -6.42
N ARG A 406 -21.88 -16.79 -6.96
CA ARG A 406 -20.97 -17.67 -7.66
C ARG A 406 -21.20 -17.58 -9.16
N PHE A 407 -20.12 -17.42 -9.92
CA PHE A 407 -20.11 -17.44 -11.37
C PHE A 407 -19.19 -18.55 -11.86
N HIS A 408 -19.71 -19.44 -12.69
CA HIS A 408 -18.90 -20.51 -13.25
C HIS A 408 -17.96 -19.98 -14.33
N ILE A 409 -16.79 -20.59 -14.50
CA ILE A 409 -15.81 -20.17 -15.52
C ILE A 409 -16.39 -20.10 -16.92
N LYS A 410 -17.40 -20.93 -17.24
CA LYS A 410 -18.11 -20.87 -18.51
C LYS A 410 -18.80 -19.54 -18.71
N ASP A 411 -19.50 -19.05 -17.69
CA ASP A 411 -20.23 -17.76 -17.76
C ASP A 411 -19.25 -16.59 -17.97
N ILE A 412 -18.05 -16.69 -17.38
CA ILE A 412 -17.00 -15.69 -17.53
C ILE A 412 -16.38 -15.75 -18.92
N LYS A 413 -16.16 -16.93 -19.48
CA LYS A 413 -15.69 -17.13 -20.86
C LYS A 413 -16.68 -16.56 -21.88
N ASP A 414 -17.97 -16.79 -21.68
CA ASP A 414 -19.04 -16.27 -22.55
C ASP A 414 -19.08 -14.73 -22.54
N ARG A 415 -18.49 -14.09 -21.51
CA ARG A 415 -18.27 -12.63 -21.39
C ARG A 415 -16.87 -12.20 -21.84
N SER A 416 -16.13 -13.04 -22.54
CA SER A 416 -14.75 -12.77 -22.95
C SER A 416 -13.84 -12.38 -21.77
N TYR A 417 -13.96 -13.08 -20.64
CA TYR A 417 -13.22 -12.88 -19.39
C TYR A 417 -13.35 -11.50 -18.73
N LYS A 418 -14.34 -10.68 -19.11
CA LYS A 418 -14.66 -9.42 -18.45
C LYS A 418 -15.31 -9.69 -17.09
N LEU A 419 -14.77 -9.05 -16.05
CA LEU A 419 -15.13 -9.29 -14.66
C LEU A 419 -15.98 -8.16 -14.04
N ASP A 420 -16.45 -7.23 -14.82
CA ASP A 420 -17.38 -6.16 -14.44
C ASP A 420 -18.82 -6.66 -14.22
N ILE A 421 -18.96 -7.82 -13.59
CA ILE A 421 -20.24 -8.49 -13.40
C ILE A 421 -21.05 -7.77 -12.31
N THR A 422 -22.23 -7.31 -12.67
CA THR A 422 -23.21 -6.69 -11.78
C THR A 422 -24.54 -7.43 -11.86
N TRP A 423 -25.22 -7.61 -10.74
CA TRP A 423 -26.56 -8.24 -10.67
C TRP A 423 -27.51 -7.51 -9.73
N LEU A 424 -27.00 -6.74 -8.76
CA LEU A 424 -27.81 -5.92 -7.88
C LEU A 424 -28.12 -4.59 -8.56
N ARG A 425 -29.39 -4.20 -8.58
CA ARG A 425 -29.79 -2.84 -8.95
C ARG A 425 -29.44 -1.93 -7.76
N ASP A 426 -28.72 -0.87 -8.03
CA ASP A 426 -28.34 0.11 -7.01
C ASP A 426 -29.46 1.16 -6.87
N GLU A 427 -30.34 0.94 -5.90
CA GLU A 427 -31.46 1.84 -5.60
C GLU A 427 -31.02 3.05 -4.74
N SER A 428 -29.83 3.00 -4.15
CA SER A 428 -29.29 4.10 -3.34
C SER A 428 -28.91 5.33 -4.17
N LEU A 429 -28.85 5.21 -5.49
CA LEU A 429 -28.58 6.31 -6.40
C LEU A 429 -29.82 7.18 -6.72
N GLU A 430 -31.03 6.71 -6.34
CA GLU A 430 -32.28 7.41 -6.63
C GLU A 430 -32.64 8.46 -5.54
N ASP A 431 -31.98 8.44 -4.37
CA ASP A 431 -32.21 9.44 -3.31
C ASP A 431 -31.23 10.61 -3.47
N ALA A 432 -31.76 11.80 -3.79
CA ALA A 432 -30.98 13.02 -3.94
C ALA A 432 -30.21 13.42 -2.65
N ASN A 433 -30.65 12.91 -1.50
CA ASN A 433 -29.97 13.13 -0.21
C ASN A 433 -28.74 12.25 0.00
N ASP A 434 -28.58 11.18 -0.82
CA ASP A 434 -27.44 10.27 -0.77
C ASP A 434 -26.40 10.54 -1.85
N LEU A 435 -26.54 11.62 -2.61
CA LEU A 435 -25.51 12.05 -3.54
C LEU A 435 -24.23 12.43 -2.77
N PRO A 436 -23.05 12.03 -3.25
CA PRO A 436 -21.77 12.50 -2.73
C PRO A 436 -21.73 14.04 -2.74
N GLU A 437 -20.88 14.62 -1.89
CA GLU A 437 -20.62 16.05 -1.93
C GLU A 437 -20.27 16.50 -3.35
N PRO A 438 -20.68 17.69 -3.82
CA PRO A 438 -20.42 18.14 -5.18
C PRO A 438 -18.95 18.08 -5.60
N GLN A 439 -18.02 18.26 -4.65
CA GLN A 439 -16.58 18.12 -4.85
C GLN A 439 -16.15 16.65 -5.10
N ASP A 440 -16.85 15.70 -4.50
CA ASP A 440 -16.56 14.26 -4.67
C ASP A 440 -17.09 13.77 -6.03
N LEU A 441 -18.28 14.23 -6.43
CA LEU A 441 -18.84 14.01 -7.77
C LEU A 441 -17.95 14.62 -8.85
N ALA A 442 -17.43 15.83 -8.62
CA ALA A 442 -16.48 16.45 -9.54
C ALA A 442 -15.17 15.67 -9.63
N ALA A 443 -14.66 15.13 -8.52
CA ALA A 443 -13.46 14.31 -8.51
C ALA A 443 -13.68 12.97 -9.24
N GLU A 444 -14.85 12.34 -9.09
CA GLU A 444 -15.25 11.14 -9.82
C GLU A 444 -15.32 11.40 -11.33
N ALA A 445 -16.00 12.48 -11.72
CA ALA A 445 -16.12 12.90 -13.13
C ALA A 445 -14.74 13.21 -13.74
N ILE A 446 -13.85 13.87 -13.02
CA ILE A 446 -12.48 14.13 -13.48
C ILE A 446 -11.72 12.81 -13.69
N THR A 447 -11.86 11.85 -12.77
CA THR A 447 -11.20 10.55 -12.89
C THR A 447 -11.70 9.77 -14.11
N GLU A 448 -13.01 9.77 -14.34
CA GLU A 448 -13.62 9.13 -15.53
C GLU A 448 -13.20 9.84 -16.83
N LEU A 449 -13.17 11.17 -16.85
CA LEU A 449 -12.72 11.95 -18.01
C LEU A 449 -11.22 11.74 -18.28
N GLU A 450 -10.37 11.67 -17.25
CA GLU A 450 -8.94 11.38 -17.42
C GLU A 450 -8.75 10.00 -18.08
N ALA A 451 -9.52 8.98 -17.68
CA ALA A 451 -9.48 7.64 -18.29
C ALA A 451 -9.93 7.67 -19.78
N VAL A 452 -10.97 8.44 -20.10
CA VAL A 452 -11.42 8.62 -21.49
C VAL A 452 -10.37 9.35 -22.32
N VAL A 453 -9.78 10.41 -21.79
CA VAL A 453 -8.70 11.15 -22.47
C VAL A 453 -7.48 10.26 -22.74
N ASP A 454 -7.12 9.41 -21.81
CA ASP A 454 -6.01 8.48 -22.01
C ASP A 454 -6.34 7.43 -23.09
N SER A 455 -7.56 6.89 -23.12
CA SER A 455 -8.02 5.98 -24.18
C SER A 455 -8.01 6.64 -25.56
N LEU A 456 -8.40 7.94 -25.64
CA LEU A 456 -8.34 8.70 -26.89
C LEU A 456 -6.90 8.96 -27.34
N ARG A 457 -5.97 9.18 -26.43
CA ARG A 457 -4.54 9.32 -26.74
C ARG A 457 -3.95 8.03 -27.29
N ASP A 458 -4.32 6.89 -26.72
CA ASP A 458 -3.91 5.59 -27.25
C ASP A 458 -4.40 5.37 -28.68
N ILE A 459 -5.64 5.78 -28.98
CA ILE A 459 -6.19 5.74 -30.34
C ILE A 459 -5.41 6.66 -31.30
N VAL A 460 -5.09 7.88 -30.88
CA VAL A 460 -4.30 8.82 -31.70
C VAL A 460 -2.93 8.25 -32.00
N GLU A 461 -2.25 7.68 -30.99
CA GLU A 461 -0.93 7.06 -31.15
C GLU A 461 -0.96 5.84 -32.11
N LEU A 462 -2.04 5.05 -32.07
CA LEU A 462 -2.25 3.95 -33.02
C LEU A 462 -2.41 4.47 -34.47
N LEU A 463 -3.20 5.53 -34.66
CA LEU A 463 -3.40 6.13 -35.95
C LEU A 463 -2.12 6.76 -36.52
N GLU A 464 -1.33 7.46 -35.68
CA GLU A 464 -0.04 8.03 -36.10
C GLU A 464 0.99 6.94 -36.46
N LYS A 465 0.94 5.77 -35.83
CA LYS A 465 1.79 4.63 -36.21
C LYS A 465 1.37 3.98 -37.52
N GLU A 466 0.08 3.94 -37.82
CA GLU A 466 -0.41 3.46 -39.13
C GLU A 466 -0.02 4.41 -40.26
N GLU A 467 -0.11 5.73 -40.05
CA GLU A 467 0.31 6.72 -41.05
C GLU A 467 1.83 6.75 -41.28
N GLY A 468 2.65 6.41 -40.26
CA GLY A 468 4.13 6.35 -40.38
C GLY A 468 4.67 5.10 -41.07
N VAL A 469 3.84 4.13 -41.42
CA VAL A 469 4.21 2.89 -42.14
C VAL A 469 3.97 3.01 -43.65
N GLU A 470 3.32 4.08 -44.13
CA GLU A 470 3.07 4.32 -45.55
C GLU A 470 4.09 5.26 -46.24
N GLU A 471 5.18 5.68 -45.56
CA GLU A 471 6.34 6.33 -46.18
C GLU A 471 7.55 5.35 -46.13
#